data_c3fe9b777ee6724a8bc42d73f59b422c
#
_entry.id   c3fe9b777ee6724a8bc42d73f59b422c
#
_cell.length_a   1.000
_cell.length_b   1.000
_cell.length_c   1.000
_cell.angle_alpha   90.00
_cell.angle_beta   90.00
_cell.angle_gamma   90.00
#
_symmetry.space_group_name_H-M   'P 1'
#
loop_
_entity.id
_entity.type
_entity.pdbx_description
1 polymer ?
#
loop_
_entity_poly.entity_id
_entity_poly.type
_entity_poly.pdbx_seq_one_letter_code
_entity_poly.pdbx_strand_id
1 'polypeptide(L)'
;MTIATREEIRERVLNDDVHYLLAQFVDLHGSPKVKLVPTDQFDRMIDDGVPFAGSAIPGLGQAPNSHDMAARIDLDSYTLVPWTDGVARFASDLFVDGEPHLFCPRQNLKRILSQVRSSGFTFNVGLEPEHHLVTKKENGSIDVWDPNRVDNLRYPCYDFKGTSVAVGYLRRMMDAMSRLGWEPYQSDHEDGNGQYEINFAYSNALTTADRYTFFKMMASEFAHEIGAIATHMAQPFTGRVGNGGHIHYHLADAVTNENLFLDDEDPRGLGLSPLAYQFIGGIFAHAPALCSVMSPTINCYKRLQVEPGITFTNFDFLWTPANISYGDNNRTQMIRTPGPGQLEERSMSSAANPYLALSAYVMAGLDGVRRNLDPGEPNLGNLYSLSLEEIRLRGIRILPQTLDESLAELKKDEVVQESLGVIYKEFVALKEAELREFRRQVTPWEIDRYLTLF
;
A
#
# COMPACT_ATOMS: atom_id res chain seq x y z
N MET A 1 16.34 -17.73 3.72
CA MET A 1 16.53 -17.07 5.04
C MET A 1 16.40 -18.15 6.10
N THR A 2 17.27 -18.14 7.13
CA THR A 2 17.14 -19.02 8.28
C THR A 2 15.95 -18.52 9.10
N ILE A 3 14.99 -19.39 9.42
CA ILE A 3 13.85 -19.03 10.28
C ILE A 3 14.39 -18.79 11.69
N ALA A 4 14.03 -17.67 12.30
CA ALA A 4 14.45 -17.33 13.65
C ALA A 4 13.91 -18.37 14.65
N THR A 5 14.77 -18.87 15.52
CA THR A 5 14.38 -19.82 16.54
C THR A 5 13.77 -19.11 17.76
N ARG A 6 13.02 -19.86 18.57
CA ARG A 6 12.44 -19.36 19.82
C ARG A 6 13.53 -18.87 20.78
N GLU A 7 14.62 -19.59 20.88
CA GLU A 7 15.78 -19.28 21.74
C GLU A 7 16.47 -17.99 21.28
N GLU A 8 16.75 -17.84 19.99
CA GLU A 8 17.35 -16.62 19.42
C GLU A 8 16.51 -15.37 19.69
N ILE A 9 15.20 -15.46 19.51
CA ILE A 9 14.30 -14.33 19.78
C ILE A 9 14.21 -14.05 21.29
N ARG A 10 14.19 -15.07 22.13
CA ARG A 10 14.22 -14.89 23.60
C ARG A 10 15.48 -14.17 24.05
N GLU A 11 16.63 -14.53 23.52
CA GLU A 11 17.89 -13.82 23.79
C GLU A 11 17.86 -12.35 23.32
N ARG A 12 17.27 -12.10 22.16
CA ARG A 12 17.10 -10.73 21.67
C ARG A 12 16.17 -9.91 22.57
N VAL A 13 15.04 -10.46 22.98
CA VAL A 13 14.08 -9.81 23.91
C VAL A 13 14.79 -9.42 25.21
N LEU A 14 15.68 -10.28 25.75
CA LEU A 14 16.46 -9.98 26.96
C LEU A 14 17.55 -8.93 26.70
N ASN A 15 18.30 -9.05 25.60
CA ASN A 15 19.39 -8.15 25.27
C ASN A 15 18.90 -6.72 24.93
N ASP A 16 17.70 -6.63 24.35
CA ASP A 16 17.04 -5.39 23.99
C ASP A 16 16.23 -4.75 25.16
N ASP A 17 16.33 -5.34 26.39
CA ASP A 17 15.62 -4.90 27.59
C ASP A 17 14.10 -4.74 27.38
N VAL A 18 13.49 -5.69 26.67
CA VAL A 18 12.05 -5.66 26.34
C VAL A 18 11.24 -6.28 27.48
N HIS A 19 10.24 -5.55 27.96
CA HIS A 19 9.34 -5.95 29.03
C HIS A 19 7.94 -6.31 28.54
N TYR A 20 7.54 -5.74 27.38
CA TYR A 20 6.23 -5.95 26.79
C TYR A 20 6.32 -6.25 25.31
N LEU A 21 5.44 -7.10 24.84
CA LEU A 21 5.34 -7.54 23.46
C LEU A 21 3.98 -7.16 22.87
N LEU A 22 3.98 -6.63 21.67
CA LEU A 22 2.78 -6.34 20.90
C LEU A 22 2.55 -7.47 19.88
N ALA A 23 1.47 -8.23 20.06
CA ALA A 23 0.94 -9.12 19.00
C ALA A 23 0.11 -8.27 18.03
N GLN A 24 0.70 -7.89 16.89
CA GLN A 24 0.08 -7.04 15.89
C GLN A 24 -0.49 -7.86 14.74
N PHE A 25 -1.75 -7.62 14.39
CA PHE A 25 -2.40 -8.14 13.20
C PHE A 25 -3.14 -7.00 12.47
N VAL A 26 -3.73 -7.27 11.31
CA VAL A 26 -4.47 -6.26 10.54
C VAL A 26 -5.88 -6.72 10.24
N ASP A 27 -6.81 -5.78 10.17
CA ASP A 27 -8.15 -6.01 9.61
C ASP A 27 -8.14 -5.96 8.06
N LEU A 28 -9.29 -6.12 7.41
CA LEU A 28 -9.38 -6.07 5.95
C LEU A 28 -9.05 -4.69 5.34
N HIS A 29 -9.15 -3.61 6.11
CA HIS A 29 -8.72 -2.28 5.68
C HIS A 29 -7.20 -2.11 5.73
N GLY A 30 -6.46 -3.05 6.34
CA GLY A 30 -5.02 -2.91 6.62
C GLY A 30 -4.74 -2.08 7.89
N SER A 31 -5.77 -1.80 8.69
CA SER A 31 -5.61 -1.09 9.96
C SER A 31 -5.01 -2.04 10.99
N PRO A 32 -3.86 -1.70 11.60
CA PRO A 32 -3.23 -2.53 12.61
C PRO A 32 -4.04 -2.56 13.90
N LYS A 33 -4.12 -3.75 14.48
CA LYS A 33 -4.69 -4.05 15.78
C LYS A 33 -3.62 -4.71 16.64
N VAL A 34 -3.60 -4.46 17.91
CA VAL A 34 -2.59 -5.01 18.81
C VAL A 34 -3.18 -5.50 20.12
N LYS A 35 -2.48 -6.47 20.70
CA LYS A 35 -2.62 -6.84 22.11
C LYS A 35 -1.24 -6.67 22.77
N LEU A 36 -1.19 -5.95 23.89
CA LEU A 36 0.01 -5.79 24.70
C LEU A 36 0.10 -6.92 25.72
N VAL A 37 1.22 -7.60 25.78
CA VAL A 37 1.45 -8.80 26.57
C VAL A 37 2.80 -8.70 27.30
N PRO A 38 2.90 -9.02 28.59
CA PRO A 38 4.19 -9.10 29.29
C PRO A 38 5.09 -10.19 28.69
N THR A 39 6.42 -9.98 28.72
CA THR A 39 7.39 -10.91 28.14
C THR A 39 7.45 -12.29 28.77
N ASP A 40 6.98 -12.46 30.02
CA ASP A 40 6.84 -13.78 30.66
C ASP A 40 5.81 -14.68 29.98
N GLN A 41 4.93 -14.12 29.14
CA GLN A 41 3.96 -14.86 28.33
C GLN A 41 4.48 -15.18 26.90
N PHE A 42 5.75 -14.95 26.61
CA PHE A 42 6.33 -15.10 25.25
C PHE A 42 6.06 -16.48 24.65
N ASP A 43 6.28 -17.56 25.40
CA ASP A 43 6.04 -18.92 24.92
C ASP A 43 4.58 -19.15 24.56
N ARG A 44 3.66 -18.66 25.40
CA ARG A 44 2.23 -18.78 25.14
C ARG A 44 1.82 -18.00 23.86
N MET A 45 2.45 -16.86 23.60
CA MET A 45 2.19 -16.11 22.36
C MET A 45 2.57 -16.89 21.10
N ILE A 46 3.56 -17.79 21.20
CA ILE A 46 3.99 -18.66 20.10
C ILE A 46 3.05 -19.87 19.97
N ASP A 47 2.79 -20.55 21.08
CA ASP A 47 2.10 -21.85 21.08
C ASP A 47 0.58 -21.68 20.90
N ASP A 48 -0.05 -20.85 21.75
CA ASP A 48 -1.50 -20.65 21.79
C ASP A 48 -1.94 -19.40 21.02
N GLY A 49 -1.07 -18.39 20.94
CA GLY A 49 -1.40 -17.04 20.50
C GLY A 49 -2.10 -16.21 21.57
N VAL A 50 -2.41 -14.96 21.27
CA VAL A 50 -3.07 -14.01 22.15
C VAL A 50 -4.55 -13.94 21.80
N PRO A 51 -5.48 -14.35 22.70
CA PRO A 51 -6.90 -14.46 22.38
C PRO A 51 -7.60 -13.10 22.28
N PHE A 52 -8.59 -13.00 21.39
CA PHE A 52 -9.49 -11.86 21.26
C PHE A 52 -10.80 -12.25 20.56
N ALA A 53 -11.86 -11.44 20.77
CA ALA A 53 -13.13 -11.60 20.10
C ALA A 53 -13.05 -11.10 18.66
N GLY A 54 -12.96 -11.98 17.68
CA GLY A 54 -12.85 -11.63 16.25
C GLY A 54 -14.07 -10.88 15.72
N SER A 55 -15.26 -11.13 16.30
CA SER A 55 -16.51 -10.42 15.95
C SER A 55 -16.49 -8.91 16.25
N ALA A 56 -15.55 -8.45 17.08
CA ALA A 56 -15.34 -7.01 17.34
C ALA A 56 -14.63 -6.30 16.16
N ILE A 57 -14.13 -7.05 15.19
CA ILE A 57 -13.37 -6.53 14.05
C ILE A 57 -14.10 -6.89 12.74
N PRO A 58 -14.70 -5.91 12.05
CA PRO A 58 -15.41 -6.15 10.81
C PRO A 58 -14.52 -6.80 9.74
N GLY A 59 -15.09 -7.73 8.97
CA GLY A 59 -14.42 -8.37 7.85
C GLY A 59 -13.61 -9.63 8.18
N LEU A 60 -13.51 -10.02 9.45
CA LEU A 60 -12.80 -11.25 9.82
C LEU A 60 -13.70 -12.51 9.79
N GLY A 61 -14.90 -12.43 9.19
CA GLY A 61 -15.79 -13.59 9.02
C GLY A 61 -16.29 -14.20 10.34
N GLN A 62 -16.37 -13.39 11.42
CA GLN A 62 -16.74 -13.84 12.75
C GLN A 62 -18.08 -13.21 13.19
N ALA A 63 -18.90 -13.99 13.88
CA ALA A 63 -20.14 -13.56 14.53
C ALA A 63 -19.97 -13.55 16.07
N PRO A 64 -20.87 -12.87 16.82
CA PRO A 64 -20.76 -12.81 18.29
C PRO A 64 -20.78 -14.15 19.02
N ASN A 65 -21.27 -15.20 18.39
CA ASN A 65 -21.29 -16.57 18.90
C ASN A 65 -20.15 -17.45 18.36
N SER A 66 -19.20 -16.88 17.60
CA SER A 66 -18.01 -17.61 17.14
C SER A 66 -17.03 -17.80 18.29
N HIS A 67 -16.15 -18.82 18.16
CA HIS A 67 -15.05 -19.02 19.09
C HIS A 67 -14.05 -17.86 19.00
N ASP A 68 -13.32 -17.62 20.09
CA ASP A 68 -12.27 -16.59 20.12
C ASP A 68 -11.21 -16.87 19.06
N MET A 69 -10.69 -15.80 18.48
CA MET A 69 -9.50 -15.83 17.64
C MET A 69 -8.25 -15.70 18.48
N ALA A 70 -7.14 -16.23 17.97
CA ALA A 70 -5.82 -16.06 18.57
C ALA A 70 -4.85 -15.43 17.55
N ALA A 71 -4.12 -14.40 17.99
CA ALA A 71 -3.01 -13.81 17.24
C ALA A 71 -1.70 -14.53 17.64
N ARG A 72 -1.17 -15.41 16.78
CA ARG A 72 0.12 -16.08 16.95
C ARG A 72 1.22 -15.26 16.32
N ILE A 73 2.26 -14.99 17.09
CA ILE A 73 3.40 -14.18 16.63
C ILE A 73 4.27 -14.94 15.62
N ASP A 74 4.76 -14.21 14.62
CA ASP A 74 5.75 -14.68 13.67
C ASP A 74 7.14 -14.21 14.13
N LEU A 75 8.01 -15.15 14.49
CA LEU A 75 9.33 -14.86 15.09
C LEU A 75 10.24 -14.04 14.16
N ASP A 76 10.14 -14.27 12.84
CA ASP A 76 10.93 -13.53 11.85
C ASP A 76 10.55 -12.03 11.76
N SER A 77 9.43 -11.64 12.38
CA SER A 77 8.93 -10.26 12.35
C SER A 77 9.26 -9.44 13.58
N TYR A 78 10.11 -9.93 14.49
CA TYR A 78 10.54 -9.20 15.70
C TYR A 78 11.04 -7.79 15.34
N THR A 79 10.46 -6.78 15.98
CA THR A 79 10.77 -5.37 15.70
C THR A 79 10.65 -4.56 16.99
N LEU A 80 11.69 -3.84 17.37
CA LEU A 80 11.62 -2.87 18.47
C LEU A 80 10.64 -1.73 18.12
N VAL A 81 9.95 -1.21 19.13
CA VAL A 81 9.07 -0.05 18.97
C VAL A 81 9.88 1.23 19.22
N PRO A 82 10.19 2.05 18.18
CA PRO A 82 11.17 3.13 18.30
C PRO A 82 10.72 4.33 19.15
N TRP A 83 9.44 4.42 19.47
CA TRP A 83 8.85 5.53 20.27
C TRP A 83 8.54 5.15 21.71
N THR A 84 8.79 3.90 22.11
CA THR A 84 8.52 3.44 23.47
C THR A 84 9.60 2.44 23.91
N ASP A 85 10.37 2.79 24.93
CA ASP A 85 11.39 1.90 25.47
C ASP A 85 10.77 0.63 26.11
N GLY A 86 11.49 -0.47 26.04
CA GLY A 86 11.08 -1.73 26.64
C GLY A 86 9.91 -2.44 25.93
N VAL A 87 9.60 -2.05 24.69
CA VAL A 87 8.50 -2.64 23.91
C VAL A 87 9.02 -3.13 22.56
N ALA A 88 8.63 -4.36 22.21
CA ALA A 88 8.81 -4.90 20.86
C ALA A 88 7.48 -5.37 20.28
N ARG A 89 7.40 -5.46 18.96
CA ARG A 89 6.23 -5.96 18.24
C ARG A 89 6.59 -7.17 17.39
N PHE A 90 5.60 -8.03 17.20
CA PHE A 90 5.59 -9.07 16.19
C PHE A 90 4.37 -8.87 15.27
N ALA A 91 4.57 -9.07 13.96
CA ALA A 91 3.45 -9.36 13.09
C ALA A 91 2.88 -10.74 13.44
N SER A 92 1.57 -10.86 13.45
CA SER A 92 0.88 -12.06 13.91
C SER A 92 -0.06 -12.59 12.84
N ASP A 93 -0.16 -13.91 12.80
CA ASP A 93 -1.14 -14.63 12.01
C ASP A 93 -2.34 -14.99 12.88
N LEU A 94 -3.54 -15.04 12.27
CA LEU A 94 -4.79 -15.30 13.02
C LEU A 94 -5.18 -16.78 12.95
N PHE A 95 -5.63 -17.30 14.08
CA PHE A 95 -6.07 -18.68 14.24
C PHE A 95 -7.43 -18.76 14.95
N VAL A 96 -8.20 -19.81 14.68
CA VAL A 96 -9.41 -20.18 15.42
C VAL A 96 -9.32 -21.68 15.68
N ASP A 97 -9.54 -22.09 16.92
CA ASP A 97 -9.45 -23.52 17.36
C ASP A 97 -8.13 -24.21 16.95
N GLY A 98 -7.03 -23.46 16.94
CA GLY A 98 -5.71 -23.96 16.57
C GLY A 98 -5.41 -24.01 15.06
N GLU A 99 -6.42 -23.76 14.20
CA GLU A 99 -6.29 -23.77 12.76
C GLU A 99 -6.10 -22.35 12.17
N PRO A 100 -5.31 -22.20 11.11
CA PRO A 100 -5.12 -20.92 10.42
C PRO A 100 -6.46 -20.30 9.98
N HIS A 101 -6.70 -19.04 10.37
CA HIS A 101 -7.92 -18.35 9.98
C HIS A 101 -7.81 -17.73 8.59
N LEU A 102 -8.59 -18.23 7.64
CA LEU A 102 -8.47 -17.89 6.23
C LEU A 102 -8.83 -16.43 5.89
N PHE A 103 -9.50 -15.70 6.79
CA PHE A 103 -9.79 -14.26 6.61
C PHE A 103 -8.65 -13.35 7.07
N CYS A 104 -7.52 -13.90 7.50
CA CYS A 104 -6.33 -13.14 7.86
C CYS A 104 -5.61 -12.62 6.61
N PRO A 105 -5.50 -11.28 6.38
CA PRO A 105 -4.83 -10.74 5.21
C PRO A 105 -3.37 -11.19 5.09
N ARG A 106 -2.65 -11.24 6.22
CA ARG A 106 -1.25 -11.65 6.25
C ARG A 106 -1.07 -13.13 5.87
N GLN A 107 -1.92 -14.02 6.39
CA GLN A 107 -1.91 -15.44 5.99
C GLN A 107 -2.31 -15.62 4.52
N ASN A 108 -3.23 -14.80 4.00
CA ASN A 108 -3.55 -14.81 2.58
C ASN A 108 -2.32 -14.49 1.72
N LEU A 109 -1.53 -13.47 2.08
CA LEU A 109 -0.28 -13.18 1.37
C LEU A 109 0.71 -14.34 1.49
N LYS A 110 0.88 -14.96 2.68
CA LYS A 110 1.74 -16.14 2.85
C LYS A 110 1.30 -17.31 1.94
N ARG A 111 -0.01 -17.54 1.83
CA ARG A 111 -0.58 -18.56 0.91
C ARG A 111 -0.21 -18.25 -0.54
N ILE A 112 -0.37 -17.01 -0.99
CA ILE A 112 -0.02 -16.59 -2.34
C ILE A 112 1.49 -16.70 -2.59
N LEU A 113 2.33 -16.23 -1.67
CA LEU A 113 3.78 -16.30 -1.81
C LEU A 113 4.29 -17.75 -1.83
N SER A 114 3.60 -18.68 -1.17
CA SER A 114 3.89 -20.12 -1.30
C SER A 114 3.63 -20.62 -2.73
N GLN A 115 2.56 -20.17 -3.38
CA GLN A 115 2.28 -20.52 -4.78
C GLN A 115 3.33 -19.91 -5.74
N VAL A 116 3.70 -18.64 -5.51
CA VAL A 116 4.78 -17.95 -6.25
C VAL A 116 6.07 -18.77 -6.16
N ARG A 117 6.46 -19.17 -4.95
CA ARG A 117 7.67 -19.97 -4.72
C ARG A 117 7.59 -21.36 -5.37
N SER A 118 6.43 -22.01 -5.33
CA SER A 118 6.20 -23.30 -6.00
C SER A 118 6.31 -23.19 -7.53
N SER A 119 6.11 -21.98 -8.07
CA SER A 119 6.32 -21.69 -9.50
C SER A 119 7.77 -21.31 -9.84
N GLY A 120 8.69 -21.40 -8.87
CA GLY A 120 10.12 -21.11 -9.06
C GLY A 120 10.52 -19.65 -8.83
N PHE A 121 9.63 -18.82 -8.27
CA PHE A 121 9.87 -17.38 -8.12
C PHE A 121 9.88 -16.91 -6.67
N THR A 122 10.58 -15.81 -6.43
CA THR A 122 10.43 -14.95 -5.25
C THR A 122 9.88 -13.60 -5.72
N PHE A 123 8.92 -13.03 -5.00
CA PHE A 123 8.39 -11.70 -5.29
C PHE A 123 9.05 -10.68 -4.36
N ASN A 124 9.91 -9.85 -4.92
CA ASN A 124 10.60 -8.77 -4.23
C ASN A 124 9.90 -7.45 -4.48
N VAL A 125 9.73 -6.64 -3.40
CA VAL A 125 8.91 -5.44 -3.42
C VAL A 125 9.54 -4.33 -2.55
N GLY A 126 9.62 -3.12 -3.09
CA GLY A 126 9.77 -1.87 -2.36
C GLY A 126 8.45 -1.10 -2.37
N LEU A 127 8.07 -0.49 -1.27
CA LEU A 127 6.90 0.38 -1.18
C LEU A 127 7.33 1.80 -0.84
N GLU A 128 6.76 2.78 -1.54
CA GLU A 128 6.97 4.22 -1.32
C GLU A 128 5.75 4.82 -0.64
N PRO A 129 5.76 4.95 0.71
CA PRO A 129 4.60 5.44 1.46
C PRO A 129 4.55 6.97 1.47
N GLU A 130 3.76 7.57 0.60
CA GLU A 130 3.43 8.98 0.70
C GLU A 130 2.40 9.25 1.81
N HIS A 131 2.57 10.38 2.48
CA HIS A 131 1.64 10.84 3.52
C HIS A 131 1.68 12.35 3.66
N HIS A 132 0.56 12.93 4.14
CA HIS A 132 0.51 14.33 4.53
C HIS A 132 0.60 14.47 6.05
N LEU A 133 1.29 15.52 6.50
CA LEU A 133 1.18 16.02 7.87
C LEU A 133 0.11 17.10 7.92
N VAL A 134 -0.93 16.86 8.69
CA VAL A 134 -2.10 17.75 8.78
C VAL A 134 -2.46 18.09 10.21
N THR A 135 -3.24 19.17 10.39
CA THR A 135 -3.93 19.49 11.62
C THR A 135 -5.44 19.42 11.41
N LYS A 136 -6.19 19.03 12.44
CA LYS A 136 -7.65 19.00 12.40
C LYS A 136 -8.19 20.20 13.19
N LYS A 137 -9.04 20.99 12.54
CA LYS A 137 -9.73 22.14 13.15
C LYS A 137 -10.96 21.71 13.94
N GLU A 138 -11.46 22.57 14.82
CA GLU A 138 -12.67 22.29 15.65
C GLU A 138 -13.92 22.02 14.79
N ASN A 139 -14.05 22.66 13.63
CA ASN A 139 -15.14 22.43 12.69
C ASN A 139 -15.01 21.12 11.87
N GLY A 140 -13.99 20.31 12.17
CA GLY A 140 -13.72 19.04 11.49
C GLY A 140 -12.95 19.14 10.18
N SER A 141 -12.72 20.34 9.64
CA SER A 141 -11.84 20.51 8.47
C SER A 141 -10.37 20.26 8.83
N ILE A 142 -9.57 19.96 7.82
CA ILE A 142 -8.12 19.78 7.98
C ILE A 142 -7.35 20.91 7.30
N ASP A 143 -6.14 21.14 7.78
CA ASP A 143 -5.17 22.05 7.17
C ASP A 143 -3.79 21.38 7.16
N VAL A 144 -2.88 21.87 6.33
CA VAL A 144 -1.48 21.44 6.38
C VAL A 144 -0.90 21.74 7.76
N TRP A 145 -0.13 20.80 8.33
CA TRP A 145 0.67 21.07 9.51
C TRP A 145 1.89 21.91 9.10
N ASP A 146 1.83 23.20 9.37
CA ASP A 146 2.86 24.16 9.02
C ASP A 146 2.99 25.21 10.14
N PRO A 147 3.72 24.91 11.23
CA PRO A 147 3.87 25.81 12.36
C PRO A 147 4.59 27.12 11.99
N ASN A 148 5.38 27.11 10.94
CA ASN A 148 6.15 28.28 10.50
C ASN A 148 5.43 29.11 9.42
N ARG A 149 4.32 28.61 8.87
CA ARG A 149 3.53 29.23 7.80
C ARG A 149 4.33 29.50 6.53
N VAL A 150 5.18 28.56 6.13
CA VAL A 150 6.06 28.66 4.96
C VAL A 150 5.79 27.60 3.91
N ASP A 151 5.04 26.53 4.25
CA ASP A 151 4.65 25.45 3.35
C ASP A 151 3.29 25.72 2.70
N ASN A 152 3.22 26.85 1.99
CA ASN A 152 2.10 27.26 1.15
C ASN A 152 2.58 27.61 -0.27
N LEU A 153 3.47 26.79 -0.76
CA LEU A 153 4.21 26.98 -1.99
C LEU A 153 3.32 26.67 -3.20
N ARG A 154 3.52 27.40 -4.29
CA ARG A 154 2.86 27.08 -5.57
C ARG A 154 3.47 25.83 -6.22
N TYR A 155 4.77 25.61 -6.03
CA TYR A 155 5.53 24.48 -6.55
C TYR A 155 6.31 23.85 -5.39
N PRO A 156 5.69 22.99 -4.60
CA PRO A 156 6.29 22.51 -3.35
C PRO A 156 7.29 21.37 -3.51
N CYS A 157 7.27 20.67 -4.66
CA CYS A 157 8.10 19.48 -4.88
C CYS A 157 9.59 19.81 -4.71
N TYR A 158 10.26 19.08 -3.81
CA TYR A 158 11.68 19.23 -3.45
C TYR A 158 12.06 20.58 -2.85
N ASP A 159 11.09 21.39 -2.42
CA ASP A 159 11.39 22.72 -1.87
C ASP A 159 12.11 22.61 -0.52
N PHE A 160 13.18 23.43 -0.39
CA PHE A 160 14.00 23.46 0.81
C PHE A 160 13.24 23.93 2.05
N LYS A 161 12.33 24.91 1.91
CA LYS A 161 11.58 25.46 3.04
C LYS A 161 10.52 24.46 3.53
N GLY A 162 9.80 23.82 2.59
CA GLY A 162 8.85 22.77 2.89
C GLY A 162 9.52 21.60 3.63
N THR A 163 10.66 21.11 3.12
CA THR A 163 11.46 20.08 3.81
C THR A 163 11.92 20.55 5.19
N SER A 164 12.38 21.81 5.32
CA SER A 164 12.87 22.34 6.59
C SER A 164 11.80 22.39 7.69
N VAL A 165 10.53 22.57 7.34
CA VAL A 165 9.42 22.56 8.31
C VAL A 165 9.35 21.21 9.03
N ALA A 166 9.47 20.12 8.29
CA ALA A 166 9.32 18.76 8.80
C ALA A 166 10.65 18.04 9.08
N VAL A 167 11.81 18.71 8.92
CA VAL A 167 13.11 18.04 9.02
C VAL A 167 13.32 17.29 10.33
N GLY A 168 12.79 17.80 11.44
CA GLY A 168 12.84 17.11 12.74
C GLY A 168 12.08 15.79 12.75
N TYR A 169 10.88 15.77 12.17
CA TYR A 169 10.07 14.58 11.98
C TYR A 169 10.73 13.58 11.02
N LEU A 170 11.13 14.04 9.84
CA LEU A 170 11.75 13.21 8.81
C LEU A 170 13.03 12.54 9.31
N ARG A 171 13.91 13.31 9.98
CA ARG A 171 15.11 12.77 10.60
C ARG A 171 14.78 11.69 11.62
N ARG A 172 13.77 11.91 12.48
CA ARG A 172 13.38 10.94 13.49
C ARG A 172 12.86 9.65 12.88
N MET A 173 12.06 9.75 11.81
CA MET A 173 11.61 8.60 11.02
C MET A 173 12.80 7.82 10.45
N MET A 174 13.72 8.49 9.75
CA MET A 174 14.88 7.86 9.12
C MET A 174 15.85 7.25 10.16
N ASP A 175 16.08 7.93 11.28
CA ASP A 175 16.92 7.41 12.40
C ASP A 175 16.29 6.12 12.99
N ALA A 176 14.98 6.10 13.16
CA ALA A 176 14.26 4.92 13.64
C ALA A 176 14.35 3.77 12.63
N MET A 177 14.08 4.03 11.36
CA MET A 177 14.16 3.03 10.27
C MET A 177 15.59 2.47 10.15
N SER A 178 16.63 3.31 10.29
CA SER A 178 18.04 2.87 10.29
C SER A 178 18.33 1.92 11.45
N ARG A 179 17.85 2.24 12.65
CA ARG A 179 18.01 1.36 13.84
C ARG A 179 17.29 0.03 13.68
N LEU A 180 16.19 0.02 12.92
CA LEU A 180 15.42 -1.20 12.58
C LEU A 180 16.06 -1.99 11.41
N GLY A 181 17.14 -1.51 10.80
CA GLY A 181 17.79 -2.16 9.66
C GLY A 181 16.98 -2.09 8.36
N TRP A 182 16.15 -1.04 8.18
CA TRP A 182 15.37 -0.87 6.96
C TRP A 182 16.11 -0.11 5.85
N GLU A 183 17.29 0.42 6.14
CA GLU A 183 18.14 1.11 5.17
C GLU A 183 17.43 2.25 4.44
N PRO A 184 16.91 3.28 5.14
CA PRO A 184 16.33 4.45 4.49
C PRO A 184 17.42 5.19 3.70
N TYR A 185 17.12 5.60 2.46
CA TYR A 185 18.14 6.21 1.60
C TYR A 185 17.78 7.63 1.14
N GLN A 186 16.51 8.02 1.17
CA GLN A 186 16.09 9.39 0.88
C GLN A 186 14.74 9.73 1.52
N SER A 187 14.43 11.02 1.56
CA SER A 187 13.14 11.57 1.97
C SER A 187 12.90 12.85 1.21
N ASP A 188 11.71 13.00 0.65
CA ASP A 188 11.35 14.13 -0.20
C ASP A 188 10.15 14.89 0.35
N HIS A 189 10.15 16.21 0.12
CA HIS A 189 8.92 17.00 0.12
C HIS A 189 8.25 16.80 -1.23
N GLU A 190 7.06 16.24 -1.22
CA GLU A 190 6.30 15.91 -2.40
C GLU A 190 5.58 17.13 -2.99
N ASP A 191 4.80 16.90 -4.06
CA ASP A 191 4.14 17.97 -4.84
C ASP A 191 2.87 18.53 -4.18
N GLY A 192 2.50 18.01 -3.01
CA GLY A 192 1.50 18.58 -2.11
C GLY A 192 2.13 19.30 -0.93
N ASN A 193 1.69 20.53 -0.61
CA ASN A 193 2.14 21.18 0.63
C ASN A 193 1.82 20.27 1.83
N GLY A 194 2.81 20.05 2.70
CA GLY A 194 2.74 19.12 3.84
C GLY A 194 2.80 17.64 3.46
N GLN A 195 3.15 17.31 2.23
CA GLN A 195 3.29 15.92 1.76
C GLN A 195 4.75 15.49 1.77
N TYR A 196 4.97 14.27 2.25
CA TYR A 196 6.32 13.69 2.39
C TYR A 196 6.32 12.24 1.97
N GLU A 197 7.46 11.83 1.40
CA GLU A 197 7.81 10.45 1.11
C GLU A 197 9.12 10.08 1.79
N ILE A 198 9.26 8.83 2.24
CA ILE A 198 10.49 8.30 2.83
C ILE A 198 10.76 6.94 2.20
N ASN A 199 11.84 6.83 1.45
CA ASN A 199 12.20 5.62 0.74
C ASN A 199 13.20 4.78 1.54
N PHE A 200 13.01 3.46 1.50
CA PHE A 200 13.85 2.48 2.17
C PHE A 200 14.02 1.22 1.34
N ALA A 201 15.03 0.42 1.68
CA ALA A 201 15.40 -0.75 0.90
C ALA A 201 14.25 -1.75 0.75
N TYR A 202 14.08 -2.28 -0.46
CA TYR A 202 13.14 -3.35 -0.76
C TYR A 202 13.45 -4.65 -0.03
N SER A 203 12.47 -5.54 0.06
CA SER A 203 12.63 -6.89 0.62
C SER A 203 11.68 -7.86 -0.09
N ASN A 204 11.56 -9.09 0.41
CA ASN A 204 10.46 -9.94 -0.03
C ASN A 204 9.11 -9.32 0.35
N ALA A 205 8.07 -9.65 -0.38
CA ALA A 205 6.76 -9.01 -0.29
C ALA A 205 6.13 -9.09 1.12
N LEU A 206 6.33 -10.19 1.88
CA LEU A 206 5.79 -10.33 3.23
C LEU A 206 6.47 -9.34 4.21
N THR A 207 7.80 -9.31 4.20
CA THR A 207 8.57 -8.38 5.03
C THR A 207 8.24 -6.93 4.70
N THR A 208 8.12 -6.60 3.41
CA THR A 208 7.75 -5.24 2.98
C THR A 208 6.33 -4.87 3.42
N ALA A 209 5.36 -5.78 3.34
CA ALA A 209 4.01 -5.53 3.84
C ALA A 209 3.98 -5.31 5.37
N ASP A 210 4.76 -6.09 6.13
CA ASP A 210 4.91 -5.94 7.57
C ASP A 210 5.55 -4.59 7.93
N ARG A 211 6.61 -4.18 7.19
CA ARG A 211 7.28 -2.89 7.34
C ARG A 211 6.35 -1.71 7.00
N TYR A 212 5.64 -1.80 5.89
CA TYR A 212 4.72 -0.74 5.46
C TYR A 212 3.59 -0.51 6.47
N THR A 213 3.03 -1.60 7.03
CA THR A 213 2.04 -1.51 8.10
C THR A 213 2.60 -0.83 9.35
N PHE A 214 3.83 -1.17 9.74
CA PHE A 214 4.50 -0.59 10.90
C PHE A 214 4.96 0.85 10.64
N PHE A 215 5.39 1.17 9.42
CA PHE A 215 5.71 2.55 9.00
C PHE A 215 4.54 3.51 9.26
N LYS A 216 3.32 3.11 8.91
CA LYS A 216 2.13 3.96 9.16
C LYS A 216 1.92 4.25 10.64
N MET A 217 2.21 3.28 11.50
CA MET A 217 2.12 3.48 12.96
C MET A 217 3.23 4.42 13.45
N MET A 218 4.47 4.19 13.01
CA MET A 218 5.61 5.03 13.35
C MET A 218 5.40 6.48 12.89
N ALA A 219 4.89 6.68 11.66
CA ALA A 219 4.54 7.99 11.14
C ALA A 219 3.46 8.68 11.99
N SER A 220 2.43 7.94 12.39
CA SER A 220 1.35 8.45 13.26
C SER A 220 1.88 8.89 14.63
N GLU A 221 2.70 8.06 15.29
CA GLU A 221 3.24 8.35 16.62
C GLU A 221 4.18 9.56 16.60
N PHE A 222 5.12 9.60 15.66
CA PHE A 222 6.05 10.73 15.56
C PHE A 222 5.37 12.03 15.11
N ALA A 223 4.32 11.95 14.28
CA ALA A 223 3.50 13.11 13.97
C ALA A 223 2.74 13.63 15.19
N HIS A 224 2.19 12.73 16.01
CA HIS A 224 1.48 13.11 17.25
C HIS A 224 2.38 13.90 18.20
N GLU A 225 3.65 13.52 18.35
CA GLU A 225 4.60 14.21 19.22
C GLU A 225 4.87 15.68 18.83
N ILE A 226 4.70 16.01 17.55
CA ILE A 226 4.85 17.39 17.03
C ILE A 226 3.51 18.11 16.87
N GLY A 227 2.40 17.54 17.37
CA GLY A 227 1.05 18.10 17.23
C GLY A 227 0.47 18.01 15.83
N ALA A 228 0.93 17.08 15.02
CA ALA A 228 0.43 16.79 13.68
C ALA A 228 -0.35 15.45 13.66
N ILE A 229 -1.02 15.22 12.53
CA ILE A 229 -1.61 13.93 12.16
C ILE A 229 -0.95 13.52 10.83
N ALA A 230 -0.27 12.38 10.82
CA ALA A 230 0.17 11.75 9.57
C ALA A 230 -1.03 11.04 8.92
N THR A 231 -1.44 11.47 7.74
CA THR A 231 -2.56 10.87 7.03
C THR A 231 -2.14 10.19 5.74
N HIS A 232 -2.56 8.95 5.59
CA HIS A 232 -2.42 8.14 4.38
C HIS A 232 -3.70 8.14 3.54
N MET A 233 -4.61 9.09 3.74
CA MET A 233 -5.75 9.29 2.84
C MET A 233 -5.24 9.50 1.42
N ALA A 234 -5.86 8.84 0.44
CA ALA A 234 -5.46 8.99 -0.96
C ALA A 234 -5.56 10.44 -1.45
N GLN A 235 -6.60 11.15 -1.04
CA GLN A 235 -6.86 12.54 -1.45
C GLN A 235 -7.33 13.36 -0.24
N PRO A 236 -6.42 13.90 0.59
CA PRO A 236 -6.82 14.68 1.76
C PRO A 236 -7.35 16.07 1.41
N PHE A 237 -6.87 16.68 0.33
CA PHE A 237 -7.25 18.03 -0.09
C PHE A 237 -7.80 18.05 -1.51
N THR A 238 -8.89 18.81 -1.73
CA THR A 238 -9.46 19.02 -3.06
C THR A 238 -8.51 19.82 -3.94
N GLY A 239 -8.27 19.34 -5.17
CA GLY A 239 -7.46 20.05 -6.17
C GLY A 239 -5.95 20.08 -5.88
N ARG A 240 -5.46 19.23 -4.97
CA ARG A 240 -4.02 19.04 -4.71
C ARG A 240 -3.61 17.62 -5.06
N VAL A 241 -2.31 17.35 -5.06
CA VAL A 241 -1.78 15.99 -5.24
C VAL A 241 -2.20 15.09 -4.07
N GLY A 242 -2.52 13.84 -4.38
CA GLY A 242 -2.90 12.83 -3.38
C GLY A 242 -1.74 11.91 -3.03
N ASN A 243 -1.94 11.03 -2.04
CA ASN A 243 -0.93 10.08 -1.54
C ASN A 243 -0.97 8.77 -2.33
N GLY A 244 0.11 8.49 -3.06
CA GLY A 244 0.40 7.19 -3.63
C GLY A 244 1.09 6.25 -2.64
N GLY A 245 1.10 4.99 -2.97
CA GLY A 245 1.90 3.96 -2.32
C GLY A 245 2.53 3.10 -3.40
N HIS A 246 3.44 3.71 -4.17
CA HIS A 246 3.99 3.07 -5.36
C HIS A 246 4.69 1.76 -5.02
N ILE A 247 4.59 0.80 -5.93
CA ILE A 247 5.17 -0.53 -5.76
C ILE A 247 6.32 -0.68 -6.74
N HIS A 248 7.56 -0.69 -6.25
CA HIS A 248 8.72 -1.16 -7.01
C HIS A 248 8.82 -2.67 -6.88
N TYR A 249 8.98 -3.39 -7.99
CA TYR A 249 8.90 -4.84 -7.92
C TYR A 249 9.67 -5.55 -9.02
N HIS A 250 10.04 -6.80 -8.73
CA HIS A 250 10.50 -7.78 -9.69
C HIS A 250 10.24 -9.20 -9.20
N LEU A 251 10.15 -10.15 -10.13
CA LEU A 251 10.31 -11.55 -9.81
C LEU A 251 11.80 -11.90 -9.82
N ALA A 252 12.22 -12.64 -8.79
CA ALA A 252 13.55 -13.21 -8.71
C ALA A 252 13.47 -14.73 -8.73
N ASP A 253 14.54 -15.39 -9.13
CA ASP A 253 14.68 -16.83 -9.02
C ASP A 253 14.57 -17.27 -7.54
N ALA A 254 13.79 -18.31 -7.26
CA ALA A 254 13.50 -18.74 -5.89
C ALA A 254 14.73 -19.30 -5.14
N VAL A 255 15.80 -19.66 -5.84
CA VAL A 255 17.03 -20.26 -5.28
C VAL A 255 18.16 -19.25 -5.25
N THR A 256 18.45 -18.58 -6.39
CA THR A 256 19.59 -17.66 -6.52
C THR A 256 19.23 -16.23 -6.11
N ASN A 257 17.95 -15.88 -6.09
CA ASN A 257 17.42 -14.52 -5.89
C ASN A 257 17.88 -13.51 -6.97
N GLU A 258 18.29 -13.99 -8.15
CA GLU A 258 18.61 -13.16 -9.29
C GLU A 258 17.35 -12.53 -9.88
N ASN A 259 17.43 -11.26 -10.28
CA ASN A 259 16.32 -10.54 -10.89
C ASN A 259 16.00 -11.09 -12.28
N LEU A 260 14.84 -11.70 -12.46
CA LEU A 260 14.39 -12.31 -13.71
C LEU A 260 13.73 -11.31 -14.68
N PHE A 261 13.54 -10.06 -14.27
CA PHE A 261 13.00 -9.02 -15.14
C PHE A 261 14.07 -8.30 -15.98
N LEU A 262 15.35 -8.49 -15.66
CA LEU A 262 16.47 -7.87 -16.36
C LEU A 262 16.78 -8.62 -17.65
N ASP A 263 16.94 -7.86 -18.76
CA ASP A 263 17.46 -8.33 -20.03
C ASP A 263 18.22 -7.19 -20.73
N ASP A 264 19.55 -7.31 -20.82
CA ASP A 264 20.40 -6.28 -21.43
C ASP A 264 20.27 -6.24 -22.97
N GLU A 265 19.68 -7.28 -23.57
CA GLU A 265 19.45 -7.39 -25.01
C GLU A 265 17.99 -7.11 -25.43
N ASP A 266 17.20 -6.52 -24.53
CA ASP A 266 15.79 -6.22 -24.75
C ASP A 266 15.53 -5.45 -26.06
N PRO A 267 14.79 -6.04 -27.04
CA PRO A 267 14.51 -5.39 -28.31
C PRO A 267 13.63 -4.14 -28.22
N ARG A 268 12.89 -3.95 -27.12
CA ARG A 268 12.07 -2.76 -26.86
C ARG A 268 12.87 -1.64 -26.16
N GLY A 269 14.12 -1.90 -25.78
CA GLY A 269 15.06 -0.91 -25.25
C GLY A 269 14.79 -0.45 -23.82
N LEU A 270 13.98 -1.16 -23.04
CA LEU A 270 13.68 -0.84 -21.63
C LEU A 270 14.51 -1.69 -20.65
N GLY A 271 15.32 -2.64 -21.15
CA GLY A 271 16.09 -3.57 -20.32
C GLY A 271 15.21 -4.58 -19.59
N LEU A 272 14.09 -4.98 -20.21
CA LEU A 272 13.10 -5.89 -19.63
C LEU A 272 13.08 -7.25 -20.35
N SER A 273 13.06 -8.32 -19.57
CA SER A 273 12.95 -9.68 -20.10
C SER A 273 11.54 -9.97 -20.65
N PRO A 274 11.39 -11.01 -21.51
CA PRO A 274 10.07 -11.49 -21.91
C PRO A 274 9.14 -11.82 -20.73
N LEU A 275 9.70 -12.33 -19.62
CA LEU A 275 8.96 -12.59 -18.38
C LEU A 275 8.36 -11.30 -17.79
N ALA A 276 9.13 -10.20 -17.78
CA ALA A 276 8.66 -8.91 -17.31
C ALA A 276 7.51 -8.39 -18.18
N TYR A 277 7.61 -8.47 -19.50
CA TYR A 277 6.52 -8.08 -20.40
C TYR A 277 5.26 -8.92 -20.20
N GLN A 278 5.40 -10.24 -20.05
CA GLN A 278 4.27 -11.12 -19.75
C GLN A 278 3.60 -10.75 -18.44
N PHE A 279 4.39 -10.42 -17.42
CA PHE A 279 3.88 -9.97 -16.13
C PHE A 279 3.09 -8.65 -16.27
N ILE A 280 3.62 -7.66 -16.99
CA ILE A 280 2.91 -6.40 -17.32
C ILE A 280 1.62 -6.70 -18.08
N GLY A 281 1.64 -7.61 -19.05
CA GLY A 281 0.46 -8.04 -19.80
C GLY A 281 -0.64 -8.58 -18.89
N GLY A 282 -0.26 -9.36 -17.87
CA GLY A 282 -1.18 -9.85 -16.83
C GLY A 282 -1.75 -8.71 -16.00
N ILE A 283 -0.91 -7.80 -15.53
CA ILE A 283 -1.38 -6.61 -14.79
C ILE A 283 -2.39 -5.83 -15.62
N PHE A 284 -2.14 -5.59 -16.91
CA PHE A 284 -3.07 -4.88 -17.79
C PHE A 284 -4.39 -5.61 -17.99
N ALA A 285 -4.36 -6.94 -18.11
CA ALA A 285 -5.59 -7.72 -18.25
C ALA A 285 -6.51 -7.53 -17.04
N HIS A 286 -5.94 -7.49 -15.85
CA HIS A 286 -6.65 -7.44 -14.57
C HIS A 286 -6.71 -6.05 -13.91
N ALA A 287 -6.11 -4.99 -14.51
CA ALA A 287 -6.01 -3.66 -13.92
C ALA A 287 -7.35 -3.08 -13.42
N PRO A 288 -8.49 -3.22 -14.14
CA PRO A 288 -9.76 -2.70 -13.64
C PRO A 288 -10.22 -3.37 -12.33
N ALA A 289 -10.01 -4.67 -12.19
CA ALA A 289 -10.34 -5.41 -10.96
C ALA A 289 -9.33 -5.13 -9.84
N LEU A 290 -8.03 -5.12 -10.16
CA LEU A 290 -6.95 -4.77 -9.23
C LEU A 290 -7.18 -3.41 -8.58
N CYS A 291 -7.71 -2.44 -9.33
CA CYS A 291 -8.00 -1.09 -8.83
C CYS A 291 -8.86 -1.11 -7.55
N SER A 292 -9.80 -2.06 -7.40
CA SER A 292 -10.63 -2.18 -6.21
C SER A 292 -9.86 -2.56 -4.95
N VAL A 293 -8.74 -3.27 -5.08
CA VAL A 293 -7.90 -3.74 -3.97
C VAL A 293 -6.74 -2.77 -3.71
N MET A 294 -6.18 -2.20 -4.77
CA MET A 294 -5.06 -1.26 -4.70
C MET A 294 -5.49 0.17 -4.37
N SER A 295 -6.72 0.54 -4.70
CA SER A 295 -7.36 1.82 -4.40
C SER A 295 -8.71 1.59 -3.72
N PRO A 296 -8.72 1.05 -2.47
CA PRO A 296 -9.89 0.37 -1.91
C PRO A 296 -10.93 1.27 -1.24
N THR A 297 -10.82 2.60 -1.33
CA THR A 297 -11.76 3.52 -0.70
C THR A 297 -12.37 4.48 -1.71
N ILE A 298 -13.56 5.03 -1.41
CA ILE A 298 -14.19 6.07 -2.23
C ILE A 298 -13.22 7.26 -2.45
N ASN A 299 -12.44 7.58 -1.42
CA ASN A 299 -11.46 8.66 -1.46
C ASN A 299 -10.32 8.40 -2.46
N CYS A 300 -9.94 7.14 -2.69
CA CYS A 300 -8.90 6.77 -3.66
C CYS A 300 -9.23 7.21 -5.08
N TYR A 301 -10.51 7.15 -5.46
CA TYR A 301 -10.94 7.53 -6.81
C TYR A 301 -10.92 9.03 -7.06
N LYS A 302 -10.81 9.85 -6.02
CA LYS A 302 -10.56 11.29 -6.17
C LYS A 302 -9.12 11.57 -6.62
N ARG A 303 -8.16 10.70 -6.24
CA ARG A 303 -6.77 10.73 -6.74
C ARG A 303 -6.66 10.21 -8.18
N LEU A 304 -7.51 9.25 -8.56
CA LEU A 304 -7.48 8.60 -9.88
C LEU A 304 -8.35 9.32 -10.94
N GLN A 305 -8.96 10.47 -10.63
CA GLN A 305 -9.81 11.19 -11.57
C GLN A 305 -9.05 11.62 -12.81
N VAL A 306 -9.62 11.33 -13.97
CA VAL A 306 -9.19 11.87 -15.26
C VAL A 306 -10.25 12.85 -15.71
N GLU A 307 -9.95 14.15 -15.64
CA GLU A 307 -10.89 15.20 -16.05
C GLU A 307 -10.73 15.51 -17.54
N PRO A 308 -11.81 15.40 -18.35
CA PRO A 308 -11.78 15.83 -19.75
C PRO A 308 -11.52 17.34 -19.84
N GLY A 309 -10.51 17.73 -20.59
CA GLY A 309 -10.26 19.14 -20.92
C GLY A 309 -9.46 19.95 -19.91
N ILE A 310 -8.94 19.33 -18.83
CA ILE A 310 -7.85 19.95 -18.09
C ILE A 310 -6.60 19.78 -18.95
N THR A 311 -6.26 20.81 -19.68
CA THR A 311 -4.91 21.02 -20.19
C THR A 311 -4.06 21.35 -18.98
N PHE A 312 -3.33 20.34 -18.49
CA PHE A 312 -2.30 20.59 -17.50
C PHE A 312 -1.33 21.60 -18.12
N THR A 313 -1.22 22.77 -17.52
CA THR A 313 -0.07 23.64 -17.82
C THR A 313 1.18 22.88 -17.41
N ASN A 314 2.34 23.18 -17.97
CA ASN A 314 3.60 22.44 -17.74
C ASN A 314 4.02 22.32 -16.26
N PHE A 315 3.19 22.73 -15.30
CA PHE A 315 3.51 22.86 -13.87
C PHE A 315 2.36 22.49 -12.92
N ASP A 316 1.18 22.12 -13.42
CA ASP A 316 0.02 21.78 -12.58
C ASP A 316 -0.36 20.30 -12.81
N PHE A 317 0.57 19.36 -12.48
CA PHE A 317 0.32 17.95 -12.59
C PHE A 317 -0.34 17.41 -11.32
N LEU A 318 -1.37 16.59 -11.46
CA LEU A 318 -1.95 15.80 -10.37
C LEU A 318 -1.33 14.41 -10.27
N TRP A 319 -0.37 14.08 -11.13
CA TRP A 319 0.34 12.79 -11.20
C TRP A 319 -0.60 11.58 -11.21
N THR A 320 -1.76 11.71 -11.87
CA THR A 320 -2.80 10.68 -11.91
C THR A 320 -2.37 9.48 -12.76
N PRO A 321 -2.16 8.28 -12.18
CA PRO A 321 -1.67 7.09 -12.91
C PRO A 321 -2.83 6.27 -13.50
N ALA A 322 -3.83 6.92 -14.09
CA ALA A 322 -5.06 6.26 -14.51
C ALA A 322 -4.99 5.57 -15.88
N ASN A 323 -3.96 5.84 -16.68
CA ASN A 323 -3.78 5.26 -18.00
C ASN A 323 -3.17 3.86 -17.90
N ILE A 324 -3.90 2.81 -18.29
CA ILE A 324 -3.40 1.42 -18.30
C ILE A 324 -2.40 1.28 -19.45
N SER A 325 -1.17 1.65 -19.16
CA SER A 325 -0.06 1.68 -20.09
C SER A 325 1.27 1.57 -19.33
N TYR A 326 2.35 1.28 -20.05
CA TYR A 326 3.70 1.26 -19.54
C TYR A 326 4.65 2.02 -20.46
N GLY A 327 5.80 2.40 -19.97
CA GLY A 327 6.82 3.08 -20.74
C GLY A 327 8.17 3.06 -20.03
N ASP A 328 9.07 3.89 -20.51
CA ASP A 328 10.37 4.14 -19.91
C ASP A 328 10.24 4.87 -18.55
N ASN A 329 11.17 5.72 -18.20
CA ASN A 329 11.12 6.56 -16.99
C ASN A 329 10.02 7.66 -17.08
N ASN A 330 8.82 7.26 -17.48
CA ASN A 330 7.68 8.13 -17.82
C ASN A 330 6.58 8.05 -16.75
N ARG A 331 6.45 9.09 -15.93
CA ARG A 331 5.49 9.17 -14.82
C ARG A 331 4.02 9.39 -15.24
N THR A 332 3.72 9.48 -16.53
CA THR A 332 2.34 9.61 -17.04
C THR A 332 1.66 8.25 -17.24
N GLN A 333 2.35 7.15 -16.92
CA GLN A 333 1.92 5.75 -17.06
C GLN A 333 1.43 5.18 -15.75
N MET A 334 0.65 4.10 -15.83
CA MET A 334 0.35 3.26 -14.68
C MET A 334 1.59 2.46 -14.24
N ILE A 335 2.33 1.90 -15.21
CA ILE A 335 3.60 1.22 -14.95
C ILE A 335 4.75 2.00 -15.59
N ARG A 336 5.72 2.39 -14.77
CA ARG A 336 6.95 3.06 -15.16
C ARG A 336 8.12 2.07 -15.08
N THR A 337 9.09 2.21 -15.99
CA THR A 337 10.37 1.48 -15.94
C THR A 337 11.46 2.47 -15.54
N PRO A 338 11.81 2.57 -14.23
CA PRO A 338 12.82 3.53 -13.75
C PRO A 338 14.23 3.22 -14.25
N GLY A 339 14.51 1.95 -14.56
CA GLY A 339 15.77 1.45 -15.07
C GLY A 339 15.65 -0.02 -15.49
N PRO A 340 16.72 -0.61 -16.07
CA PRO A 340 16.73 -2.00 -16.51
C PRO A 340 16.30 -2.97 -15.40
N GLY A 341 15.39 -3.89 -15.73
CA GLY A 341 14.89 -4.89 -14.80
C GLY A 341 14.05 -4.36 -13.64
N GLN A 342 13.66 -3.08 -13.66
CA GLN A 342 12.90 -2.42 -12.59
C GLN A 342 11.54 -1.96 -13.10
N LEU A 343 10.50 -2.26 -12.35
CA LEU A 343 9.13 -1.82 -12.63
C LEU A 343 8.56 -1.12 -11.41
N GLU A 344 7.81 -0.04 -11.65
CA GLU A 344 7.08 0.72 -10.65
C GLU A 344 5.60 0.79 -11.02
N GLU A 345 4.76 0.24 -10.17
CA GLU A 345 3.30 0.40 -10.23
C GLU A 345 2.88 1.65 -9.46
N ARG A 346 2.14 2.56 -10.12
CA ARG A 346 1.85 3.88 -9.59
C ARG A 346 0.40 4.10 -9.14
N SER A 347 -0.51 3.15 -9.45
CA SER A 347 -1.94 3.34 -9.15
C SER A 347 -2.32 3.00 -7.71
N MET A 348 -1.49 2.25 -6.98
CA MET A 348 -1.77 1.90 -5.60
C MET A 348 -1.85 3.15 -4.72
N SER A 349 -2.87 3.18 -3.88
CA SER A 349 -3.04 4.22 -2.87
C SER A 349 -2.27 3.91 -1.59
N SER A 350 -1.74 4.93 -0.93
CA SER A 350 -1.16 4.79 0.41
C SER A 350 -2.16 4.23 1.44
N ALA A 351 -3.47 4.34 1.18
CA ALA A 351 -4.53 3.77 2.02
C ALA A 351 -4.73 2.26 1.86
N ALA A 352 -4.10 1.61 0.87
CA ALA A 352 -4.31 0.19 0.61
C ALA A 352 -3.84 -0.71 1.76
N ASN A 353 -4.49 -1.89 1.86
CA ASN A 353 -3.98 -2.99 2.67
C ASN A 353 -2.85 -3.67 1.90
N PRO A 354 -1.58 -3.58 2.35
CA PRO A 354 -0.44 -4.07 1.58
C PRO A 354 -0.49 -5.58 1.36
N TYR A 355 -1.01 -6.35 2.30
CA TYR A 355 -1.09 -7.80 2.15
C TYR A 355 -2.06 -8.22 1.04
N LEU A 356 -3.23 -7.58 0.96
CA LEU A 356 -4.22 -7.88 -0.08
C LEU A 356 -3.79 -7.34 -1.44
N ALA A 357 -3.25 -6.11 -1.47
CA ALA A 357 -2.75 -5.48 -2.69
C ALA A 357 -1.65 -6.32 -3.34
N LEU A 358 -0.62 -6.71 -2.58
CA LEU A 358 0.48 -7.52 -3.10
C LEU A 358 0.04 -8.94 -3.50
N SER A 359 -0.93 -9.53 -2.77
CA SER A 359 -1.52 -10.83 -3.16
C SER A 359 -2.18 -10.77 -4.52
N ALA A 360 -3.04 -9.76 -4.74
CA ALA A 360 -3.76 -9.59 -5.99
C ALA A 360 -2.81 -9.24 -7.15
N TYR A 361 -1.86 -8.35 -6.88
CA TYR A 361 -0.92 -7.87 -7.89
C TYR A 361 -0.03 -8.98 -8.45
N VAL A 362 0.62 -9.77 -7.58
CA VAL A 362 1.50 -10.84 -8.05
C VAL A 362 0.73 -11.95 -8.79
N MET A 363 -0.50 -12.26 -8.35
CA MET A 363 -1.32 -13.29 -9.03
C MET A 363 -1.76 -12.83 -10.42
N ALA A 364 -2.13 -11.56 -10.57
CA ALA A 364 -2.45 -10.97 -11.87
C ALA A 364 -1.25 -11.01 -12.83
N GLY A 365 -0.06 -10.63 -12.35
CA GLY A 365 1.17 -10.71 -13.14
C GLY A 365 1.50 -12.14 -13.55
N LEU A 366 1.42 -13.12 -12.64
CA LEU A 366 1.66 -14.54 -12.93
C LEU A 366 0.62 -15.13 -13.89
N ASP A 367 -0.61 -14.65 -13.91
CA ASP A 367 -1.59 -15.04 -14.93
C ASP A 367 -1.11 -14.63 -16.32
N GLY A 368 -0.55 -13.42 -16.46
CA GLY A 368 0.07 -12.97 -17.70
C GLY A 368 1.24 -13.86 -18.15
N VAL A 369 2.09 -14.27 -17.21
CA VAL A 369 3.19 -15.21 -17.47
C VAL A 369 2.65 -16.57 -17.96
N ARG A 370 1.68 -17.14 -17.25
CA ARG A 370 1.06 -18.43 -17.63
C ARG A 370 0.42 -18.41 -19.02
N ARG A 371 -0.19 -17.28 -19.38
CA ARG A 371 -0.90 -17.08 -20.66
C ARG A 371 -0.04 -16.49 -21.75
N ASN A 372 1.25 -16.20 -21.47
CA ASN A 372 2.17 -15.52 -22.40
C ASN A 372 1.57 -14.20 -22.96
N LEU A 373 0.98 -13.37 -22.09
CA LEU A 373 0.36 -12.12 -22.51
C LEU A 373 1.41 -11.09 -22.92
N ASP A 374 1.16 -10.39 -24.02
CA ASP A 374 1.97 -9.25 -24.44
C ASP A 374 1.26 -7.95 -24.07
N PRO A 375 1.88 -7.00 -23.34
CA PRO A 375 1.29 -5.70 -23.04
C PRO A 375 1.19 -4.76 -24.23
N GLY A 376 1.75 -5.12 -25.40
CA GLY A 376 1.93 -4.26 -26.55
C GLY A 376 3.19 -3.39 -26.48
N GLU A 377 3.31 -2.40 -27.36
CA GLU A 377 4.45 -1.50 -27.39
C GLU A 377 4.44 -0.50 -26.23
N PRO A 378 5.61 -0.10 -25.69
CA PRO A 378 5.70 0.90 -24.64
C PRO A 378 5.25 2.28 -25.16
N ASN A 379 4.57 3.05 -24.32
CA ASN A 379 4.25 4.43 -24.63
C ASN A 379 5.35 5.35 -24.10
N LEU A 380 6.09 6.01 -24.99
CA LEU A 380 7.19 6.91 -24.65
C LEU A 380 6.73 8.40 -24.63
N GLY A 381 5.47 8.66 -24.97
CA GLY A 381 4.92 10.01 -25.03
C GLY A 381 4.31 10.49 -23.71
N ASN A 382 4.16 11.81 -23.56
CA ASN A 382 3.46 12.40 -22.44
C ASN A 382 1.93 12.21 -22.60
N LEU A 383 1.32 11.29 -21.85
CA LEU A 383 -0.11 11.02 -21.91
C LEU A 383 -0.96 12.17 -21.33
N TYR A 384 -0.42 13.00 -20.45
CA TYR A 384 -1.14 14.15 -19.91
C TYR A 384 -1.38 15.26 -20.95
N SER A 385 -0.64 15.26 -22.05
CA SER A 385 -0.86 16.20 -23.15
C SER A 385 -1.94 15.77 -24.14
N LEU A 386 -2.51 14.57 -23.97
CA LEU A 386 -3.50 13.99 -24.86
C LEU A 386 -4.91 14.15 -24.33
N SER A 387 -5.87 14.35 -25.23
CA SER A 387 -7.29 14.22 -24.90
C SER A 387 -7.68 12.77 -24.62
N LEU A 388 -8.78 12.57 -23.92
CA LEU A 388 -9.32 11.21 -23.68
C LEU A 388 -9.64 10.46 -24.99
N GLU A 389 -10.02 11.18 -26.05
CA GLU A 389 -10.27 10.59 -27.36
C GLU A 389 -8.98 10.10 -27.98
N GLU A 390 -7.90 10.86 -27.94
CA GLU A 390 -6.57 10.46 -28.46
C GLU A 390 -6.01 9.27 -27.68
N ILE A 391 -6.19 9.24 -26.34
CA ILE A 391 -5.80 8.09 -25.51
C ILE A 391 -6.56 6.82 -25.95
N ARG A 392 -7.88 6.92 -26.15
CA ARG A 392 -8.71 5.79 -26.63
C ARG A 392 -8.33 5.33 -28.04
N LEU A 393 -8.04 6.27 -28.94
CA LEU A 393 -7.59 5.94 -30.32
C LEU A 393 -6.27 5.19 -30.33
N ARG A 394 -5.42 5.35 -29.32
CA ARG A 394 -4.18 4.59 -29.11
C ARG A 394 -4.42 3.21 -28.47
N GLY A 395 -5.67 2.85 -28.18
CA GLY A 395 -6.01 1.60 -27.50
C GLY A 395 -5.70 1.58 -26.00
N ILE A 396 -5.34 2.73 -25.42
CA ILE A 396 -5.04 2.83 -23.98
C ILE A 396 -6.36 2.90 -23.20
N ARG A 397 -6.55 1.94 -22.30
CA ARG A 397 -7.70 1.92 -21.38
C ARG A 397 -7.40 2.80 -20.16
N ILE A 398 -8.48 3.25 -19.51
CA ILE A 398 -8.41 4.05 -18.29
C ILE A 398 -8.90 3.18 -17.13
N LEU A 399 -8.27 3.30 -15.98
CA LEU A 399 -8.71 2.66 -14.74
C LEU A 399 -10.12 3.12 -14.36
N PRO A 400 -10.89 2.30 -13.66
CA PRO A 400 -12.18 2.69 -13.09
C PRO A 400 -12.09 4.03 -12.36
N GLN A 401 -13.10 4.88 -12.54
CA GLN A 401 -13.13 6.23 -11.98
C GLN A 401 -13.94 6.30 -10.67
N THR A 402 -14.59 5.20 -10.31
CA THR A 402 -15.35 5.05 -9.07
C THR A 402 -15.12 3.68 -8.43
N LEU A 403 -15.33 3.59 -7.10
CA LEU A 403 -15.28 2.33 -6.39
C LEU A 403 -16.33 1.32 -6.90
N ASP A 404 -17.51 1.81 -7.32
CA ASP A 404 -18.56 0.97 -7.93
C ASP A 404 -18.09 0.28 -9.20
N GLU A 405 -17.46 1.04 -10.10
CA GLU A 405 -16.93 0.51 -11.36
C GLU A 405 -15.87 -0.56 -11.10
N SER A 406 -14.92 -0.30 -10.22
CA SER A 406 -13.86 -1.26 -9.92
C SER A 406 -14.37 -2.53 -9.23
N LEU A 407 -15.36 -2.40 -8.32
CA LEU A 407 -16.02 -3.56 -7.71
C LEU A 407 -16.81 -4.37 -8.74
N ALA A 408 -17.41 -3.71 -9.72
CA ALA A 408 -18.10 -4.40 -10.81
C ALA A 408 -17.13 -5.23 -11.67
N GLU A 409 -15.91 -4.73 -11.88
CA GLU A 409 -14.85 -5.47 -12.57
C GLU A 409 -14.27 -6.59 -11.69
N LEU A 410 -14.06 -6.35 -10.39
CA LEU A 410 -13.63 -7.39 -9.45
C LEU A 410 -14.59 -8.60 -9.43
N LYS A 411 -15.91 -8.35 -9.51
CA LYS A 411 -16.92 -9.42 -9.52
C LYS A 411 -16.89 -10.27 -10.79
N LYS A 412 -16.21 -9.87 -11.84
CA LYS A 412 -16.04 -10.60 -13.11
C LYS A 412 -14.66 -11.27 -13.23
N ASP A 413 -13.71 -10.87 -12.41
CA ASP A 413 -12.30 -11.27 -12.52
C ASP A 413 -11.96 -12.41 -11.57
N GLU A 414 -11.96 -13.64 -12.09
CA GLU A 414 -11.71 -14.84 -11.31
C GLU A 414 -10.29 -14.87 -10.71
N VAL A 415 -9.29 -14.33 -11.41
CA VAL A 415 -7.89 -14.34 -10.95
C VAL A 415 -7.73 -13.45 -9.70
N VAL A 416 -8.30 -12.24 -9.73
CA VAL A 416 -8.24 -11.36 -8.57
C VAL A 416 -9.11 -11.89 -7.42
N GLN A 417 -10.28 -12.49 -7.70
CA GLN A 417 -11.08 -13.17 -6.68
C GLN A 417 -10.32 -14.31 -6.01
N GLU A 418 -9.66 -15.17 -6.79
CA GLU A 418 -8.87 -16.31 -6.29
C GLU A 418 -7.68 -15.83 -5.43
N SER A 419 -7.05 -14.71 -5.81
CA SER A 419 -5.97 -14.11 -5.03
C SER A 419 -6.41 -13.70 -3.63
N LEU A 420 -7.65 -13.27 -3.47
CA LEU A 420 -8.26 -12.92 -2.18
C LEU A 420 -8.84 -14.15 -1.44
N GLY A 421 -9.13 -15.23 -2.16
CA GLY A 421 -9.72 -16.44 -1.60
C GLY A 421 -11.05 -16.16 -0.88
N VAL A 422 -11.22 -16.69 0.31
CA VAL A 422 -12.46 -16.50 1.11
C VAL A 422 -12.69 -15.05 1.52
N ILE A 423 -11.63 -14.24 1.61
CA ILE A 423 -11.68 -12.81 1.94
C ILE A 423 -12.51 -12.04 0.91
N TYR A 424 -12.55 -12.47 -0.34
CA TYR A 424 -13.24 -11.79 -1.44
C TYR A 424 -14.66 -11.37 -1.07
N LYS A 425 -15.44 -12.28 -0.49
CA LYS A 425 -16.85 -12.01 -0.16
C LYS A 425 -17.01 -10.94 0.91
N GLU A 426 -16.20 -11.01 1.96
CA GLU A 426 -16.19 -10.02 3.04
C GLU A 426 -15.68 -8.67 2.54
N PHE A 427 -14.63 -8.67 1.71
CA PHE A 427 -14.10 -7.45 1.10
C PHE A 427 -15.19 -6.73 0.29
N VAL A 428 -15.89 -7.44 -0.61
CA VAL A 428 -16.97 -6.85 -1.41
C VAL A 428 -18.09 -6.33 -0.52
N ALA A 429 -18.50 -7.11 0.49
CA ALA A 429 -19.57 -6.70 1.42
C ALA A 429 -19.24 -5.42 2.18
N LEU A 430 -17.98 -5.29 2.66
CA LEU A 430 -17.49 -4.09 3.34
C LEU A 430 -17.48 -2.88 2.39
N LYS A 431 -16.99 -3.05 1.16
CA LYS A 431 -16.93 -1.95 0.18
C LYS A 431 -18.33 -1.51 -0.29
N GLU A 432 -19.25 -2.42 -0.47
CA GLU A 432 -20.64 -2.08 -0.74
C GLU A 432 -21.32 -1.38 0.45
N ALA A 433 -20.97 -1.74 1.69
CA ALA A 433 -21.48 -1.04 2.86
C ALA A 433 -20.94 0.40 2.92
N GLU A 434 -19.64 0.61 2.67
CA GLU A 434 -19.02 1.93 2.56
C GLU A 434 -19.72 2.80 1.50
N LEU A 435 -19.98 2.25 0.32
CA LEU A 435 -20.71 2.93 -0.76
C LEU A 435 -22.13 3.31 -0.35
N ARG A 436 -22.86 2.40 0.32
CA ARG A 436 -24.22 2.69 0.80
C ARG A 436 -24.23 3.79 1.86
N GLU A 437 -23.26 3.81 2.75
CA GLU A 437 -23.09 4.85 3.78
C GLU A 437 -22.81 6.21 3.12
N PHE A 438 -21.81 6.25 2.24
CA PHE A 438 -21.42 7.48 1.53
C PHE A 438 -22.57 8.11 0.75
N ARG A 439 -23.35 7.30 0.02
CA ARG A 439 -24.50 7.77 -0.79
C ARG A 439 -25.64 8.38 0.03
N ARG A 440 -25.65 8.15 1.34
CA ARG A 440 -26.64 8.74 2.26
C ARG A 440 -26.16 10.05 2.89
N GLN A 441 -24.88 10.39 2.71
CA GLN A 441 -24.34 11.64 3.24
C GLN A 441 -24.84 12.81 2.39
N VAL A 442 -25.32 13.85 3.05
CA VAL A 442 -25.54 15.17 2.42
C VAL A 442 -24.29 15.99 2.67
N THR A 443 -23.57 16.28 1.61
CA THR A 443 -22.28 16.95 1.69
C THR A 443 -22.42 18.48 1.79
N PRO A 444 -21.44 19.19 2.39
CA PRO A 444 -21.41 20.67 2.36
C PRO A 444 -21.50 21.22 0.93
N TRP A 445 -20.89 20.55 -0.06
CA TRP A 445 -20.96 20.94 -1.47
C TRP A 445 -22.39 20.87 -2.01
N GLU A 446 -23.18 19.86 -1.65
CA GLU A 446 -24.61 19.75 -2.06
C GLU A 446 -25.45 20.85 -1.40
N ILE A 447 -25.22 21.12 -0.12
CA ILE A 447 -25.91 22.18 0.62
C ILE A 447 -25.60 23.54 -0.03
N ASP A 448 -24.34 23.85 -0.27
CA ASP A 448 -23.91 25.12 -0.88
C ASP A 448 -24.53 25.29 -2.27
N ARG A 449 -24.58 24.21 -3.05
CA ARG A 449 -25.05 24.25 -4.45
C ARG A 449 -26.57 24.25 -4.60
N TYR A 450 -27.28 23.52 -3.74
CA TYR A 450 -28.71 23.22 -3.97
C TYR A 450 -29.67 23.83 -2.96
N LEU A 451 -29.22 24.31 -1.78
CA LEU A 451 -30.09 24.74 -0.69
C LEU A 451 -31.13 25.80 -1.12
N THR A 452 -30.73 26.70 -1.99
CA THR A 452 -31.57 27.83 -2.46
C THR A 452 -31.76 27.87 -3.98
N LEU A 453 -31.38 26.77 -4.68
CA LEU A 453 -31.44 26.74 -6.14
C LEU A 453 -32.88 26.57 -6.67
N PHE A 454 -33.75 25.91 -5.90
CA PHE A 454 -35.13 25.59 -6.28
C PHE A 454 -36.14 26.31 -5.40
#